data_7cde6d7c3aff0c3d4b420b1c8b9529d2
#
_entry.id   7cde6d7c3aff0c3d4b420b1c8b9529d2
#
_cell.length_a   1.000
_cell.length_b   1.000
_cell.length_c   1.000
_cell.angle_alpha   90.00
_cell.angle_beta   90.00
_cell.angle_gamma   90.00
#
_symmetry.space_group_name_H-M   'P 1'
#
loop_
_entity.id
_entity.type
_entity.pdbx_description
1 polymer ?
#
loop_
_entity_poly.entity_id
_entity_poly.type
_entity_poly.pdbx_seq_one_letter_code
_entity_poly.pdbx_strand_id
1 'polypeptide(L)'
;MMRYNTVIFDLDGTLLDSMHIWHDVDEEFFSRRNLKVTPEYVQVIKNMHLKAAAVYTKEKYGIKESTDEIIEEWLELCAQGYLNNVDLKEGVFEYLKILSDNGIKMAFATASEKQVCEGTLKKQGIFDFFSTYAYVSEINIGKTEPDIYLLAAERMGLKAEECIVFEDIIE
;
A
#
# COMPACT_ATOMS: atom_id res chain seq x y z
N MET A 1 -8.87 -19.73 -24.72
CA MET A 1 -7.47 -19.50 -24.37
C MET A 1 -7.40 -18.12 -23.79
N MET A 2 -7.06 -17.96 -22.52
CA MET A 2 -6.91 -16.62 -21.94
C MET A 2 -5.79 -15.89 -22.68
N ARG A 3 -6.04 -14.63 -23.04
CA ARG A 3 -5.10 -13.79 -23.81
C ARG A 3 -3.86 -13.39 -22.96
N TYR A 4 -4.00 -13.45 -21.64
CA TYR A 4 -2.98 -13.05 -20.68
C TYR A 4 -2.77 -14.18 -19.66
N ASN A 5 -1.52 -14.43 -19.32
CA ASN A 5 -1.11 -15.47 -18.36
C ASN A 5 -0.58 -14.87 -17.05
N THR A 6 -0.68 -13.55 -16.90
CA THR A 6 -0.07 -12.82 -15.78
C THR A 6 -0.95 -11.66 -15.36
N VAL A 7 -1.08 -11.54 -14.06
CA VAL A 7 -1.84 -10.47 -13.40
C VAL A 7 -0.96 -9.78 -12.37
N ILE A 8 -0.99 -8.46 -12.36
CA ILE A 8 -0.36 -7.62 -11.35
C ILE A 8 -1.48 -6.92 -10.58
N PHE A 9 -1.46 -7.03 -9.26
CA PHE A 9 -2.45 -6.42 -8.39
C PHE A 9 -1.84 -5.25 -7.62
N ASP A 10 -2.56 -4.16 -7.53
CA ASP A 10 -2.43 -3.27 -6.41
C ASP A 10 -2.93 -3.95 -5.12
N LEU A 11 -2.56 -3.42 -3.96
CA LEU A 11 -3.00 -3.95 -2.67
C LEU A 11 -4.11 -3.10 -2.04
N ASP A 12 -3.85 -1.81 -1.84
CA ASP A 12 -4.64 -0.94 -0.98
C ASP A 12 -5.88 -0.42 -1.71
N GLY A 13 -7.07 -0.86 -1.27
CA GLY A 13 -8.31 -0.56 -1.99
C GLY A 13 -8.63 -1.59 -3.08
N THR A 14 -7.66 -2.39 -3.53
CA THR A 14 -7.83 -3.46 -4.54
C THR A 14 -7.99 -4.83 -3.90
N LEU A 15 -6.97 -5.36 -3.24
CA LEU A 15 -7.04 -6.66 -2.55
C LEU A 15 -7.35 -6.50 -1.05
N LEU A 16 -6.90 -5.41 -0.45
CA LEU A 16 -7.03 -5.11 0.97
C LEU A 16 -8.08 -4.02 1.21
N ASP A 17 -8.89 -4.19 2.24
CA ASP A 17 -9.79 -3.14 2.74
C ASP A 17 -9.04 -2.26 3.76
N SER A 18 -8.08 -1.50 3.26
CA SER A 18 -7.09 -0.75 4.06
C SER A 18 -7.27 0.77 4.03
N MET A 19 -8.22 1.28 3.27
CA MET A 19 -8.36 2.73 3.02
C MET A 19 -8.62 3.58 4.28
N HIS A 20 -9.08 2.96 5.37
CA HIS A 20 -9.32 3.63 6.66
C HIS A 20 -8.05 3.79 7.50
N ILE A 21 -7.00 2.99 7.26
CA ILE A 21 -5.85 2.86 8.17
C ILE A 21 -5.11 4.18 8.37
N TRP A 22 -4.88 4.96 7.33
CA TRP A 22 -4.17 6.24 7.48
C TRP A 22 -4.95 7.24 8.33
N HIS A 23 -6.29 7.20 8.26
CA HIS A 23 -7.11 7.99 9.17
C HIS A 23 -6.94 7.55 10.62
N ASP A 24 -6.95 6.24 10.88
CA ASP A 24 -6.76 5.68 12.22
C ASP A 24 -5.37 5.99 12.77
N VAL A 25 -4.33 5.97 11.92
CA VAL A 25 -2.96 6.38 12.28
C VAL A 25 -2.92 7.84 12.69
N ASP A 26 -3.54 8.73 11.90
CA ASP A 26 -3.61 10.15 12.25
C ASP A 26 -4.33 10.36 13.59
N GLU A 27 -5.50 9.76 13.79
CA GLU A 27 -6.26 9.86 15.03
C GLU A 27 -5.43 9.39 16.25
N GLU A 28 -4.78 8.25 16.15
CA GLU A 28 -3.93 7.71 17.23
C GLU A 28 -2.71 8.57 17.49
N PHE A 29 -1.99 9.00 16.44
CA PHE A 29 -0.80 9.86 16.55
C PHE A 29 -1.10 11.20 17.23
N PHE A 30 -2.20 11.85 16.84
CA PHE A 30 -2.64 13.12 17.42
C PHE A 30 -3.19 12.95 18.85
N SER A 31 -3.94 11.85 19.08
CA SER A 31 -4.49 11.52 20.40
C SER A 31 -3.41 11.37 21.47
N ARG A 32 -2.27 10.72 21.17
CA ARG A 32 -1.11 10.59 22.05
C ARG A 32 -0.53 11.94 22.50
N ARG A 33 -0.77 12.98 21.70
CA ARG A 33 -0.28 14.35 21.95
C ARG A 33 -1.36 15.30 22.49
N ASN A 34 -2.55 14.76 22.82
CA ASN A 34 -3.74 15.54 23.19
C ASN A 34 -4.13 16.56 22.10
N LEU A 35 -3.88 16.24 20.87
CA LEU A 35 -4.27 17.01 19.68
C LEU A 35 -5.43 16.30 18.96
N LYS A 36 -6.04 17.01 18.00
CA LYS A 36 -7.11 16.44 17.17
C LYS A 36 -6.77 16.59 15.70
N VAL A 37 -7.12 15.58 14.94
CA VAL A 37 -7.12 15.64 13.48
C VAL A 37 -8.19 16.64 13.02
N THR A 38 -7.83 17.50 12.08
CA THR A 38 -8.79 18.44 11.49
C THR A 38 -8.98 18.13 10.00
N PRO A 39 -10.20 18.36 9.44
CA PRO A 39 -10.44 18.15 8.02
C PRO A 39 -9.45 18.91 7.12
N GLU A 40 -9.07 20.12 7.53
CA GLU A 40 -8.09 20.94 6.79
C GLU A 40 -6.70 20.31 6.77
N TYR A 41 -6.30 19.68 7.88
CA TYR A 41 -5.03 18.94 7.94
C TYR A 41 -5.03 17.79 6.94
N VAL A 42 -6.06 16.94 6.98
CA VAL A 42 -6.20 15.78 6.08
C VAL A 42 -6.15 16.21 4.61
N GLN A 43 -6.85 17.30 4.25
CA GLN A 43 -6.84 17.83 2.88
C GLN A 43 -5.45 18.29 2.41
N VAL A 44 -4.65 18.81 3.31
CA VAL A 44 -3.30 19.29 2.98
C VAL A 44 -2.32 18.14 2.80
N ILE A 45 -2.33 17.15 3.71
CA ILE A 45 -1.33 16.07 3.70
C ILE A 45 -1.62 14.98 2.66
N LYS A 46 -2.87 14.84 2.26
CA LYS A 46 -3.36 13.71 1.41
C LYS A 46 -2.56 13.50 0.11
N ASN A 47 -1.96 14.58 -0.44
CA ASN A 47 -1.17 14.54 -1.67
C ASN A 47 0.33 14.75 -1.42
N MET A 48 0.76 14.73 -0.16
CA MET A 48 2.17 14.90 0.20
C MET A 48 2.87 13.55 0.29
N HIS A 49 4.14 13.53 -0.13
CA HIS A 49 5.02 12.41 0.24
C HIS A 49 5.22 12.38 1.75
N LEU A 50 5.40 11.20 2.32
CA LEU A 50 5.50 10.93 3.75
C LEU A 50 6.42 11.92 4.50
N LYS A 51 7.62 12.18 3.95
CA LYS A 51 8.57 13.13 4.55
C LYS A 51 8.05 14.56 4.56
N ALA A 52 7.40 15.01 3.49
CA ALA A 52 6.83 16.36 3.44
C ALA A 52 5.65 16.50 4.40
N ALA A 53 4.81 15.48 4.52
CA ALA A 53 3.73 15.43 5.49
C ALA A 53 4.25 15.51 6.93
N ALA A 54 5.34 14.79 7.25
CA ALA A 54 5.95 14.82 8.59
C ALA A 54 6.54 16.19 8.93
N VAL A 55 7.21 16.84 7.98
CA VAL A 55 7.71 18.22 8.15
C VAL A 55 6.55 19.18 8.43
N TYR A 56 5.52 19.14 7.58
CA TYR A 56 4.33 19.98 7.74
C TYR A 56 3.64 19.75 9.10
N THR A 57 3.47 18.50 9.50
CA THR A 57 2.83 18.12 10.78
C THR A 57 3.62 18.65 11.95
N LYS A 58 4.95 18.47 11.95
CA LYS A 58 5.85 18.98 12.97
C LYS A 58 5.74 20.49 13.13
N GLU A 59 5.82 21.22 12.02
CA GLU A 59 5.80 22.69 12.03
C GLU A 59 4.44 23.23 12.45
N LYS A 60 3.35 22.69 11.90
CA LYS A 60 1.98 23.15 12.17
C LYS A 60 1.58 22.97 13.64
N TYR A 61 1.97 21.87 14.26
CA TYR A 61 1.54 21.54 15.64
C TYR A 61 2.63 21.72 16.68
N GLY A 62 3.82 22.16 16.29
CA GLY A 62 4.93 22.39 17.20
C GLY A 62 5.45 21.12 17.86
N ILE A 63 5.43 19.98 17.13
CA ILE A 63 5.86 18.67 17.63
C ILE A 63 7.35 18.68 17.86
N LYS A 64 7.80 18.17 19.02
CA LYS A 64 9.20 18.24 19.45
C LYS A 64 10.07 17.19 18.77
N GLU A 65 9.51 16.04 18.49
CA GLU A 65 10.16 14.91 17.84
C GLU A 65 10.73 15.33 16.47
N SER A 66 11.78 14.68 16.04
CA SER A 66 12.36 14.87 14.70
C SER A 66 11.39 14.35 13.63
N THR A 67 11.58 14.79 12.41
CA THR A 67 10.79 14.30 11.26
C THR A 67 10.92 12.80 11.11
N ASP A 68 12.11 12.25 11.34
CA ASP A 68 12.35 10.81 11.19
C ASP A 68 11.64 10.01 12.30
N GLU A 69 11.62 10.49 13.55
CA GLU A 69 10.84 9.87 14.63
C GLU A 69 9.33 9.90 14.37
N ILE A 70 8.81 10.99 13.79
CA ILE A 70 7.41 11.06 13.38
C ILE A 70 7.08 10.00 12.31
N ILE A 71 7.94 9.88 11.28
CA ILE A 71 7.77 8.90 10.22
C ILE A 71 7.82 7.48 10.78
N GLU A 72 8.77 7.19 11.66
CA GLU A 72 8.92 5.89 12.29
C GLU A 72 7.66 5.52 13.09
N GLU A 73 7.13 6.44 13.92
CA GLU A 73 5.90 6.23 14.66
C GLU A 73 4.69 5.98 13.73
N TRP A 74 4.56 6.76 12.65
CA TRP A 74 3.49 6.55 11.68
C TRP A 74 3.57 5.17 11.02
N LEU A 75 4.77 4.75 10.61
CA LEU A 75 4.98 3.44 9.98
C LEU A 75 4.71 2.29 10.97
N GLU A 76 5.08 2.45 12.23
CA GLU A 76 4.75 1.47 13.28
C GLU A 76 3.25 1.35 13.51
N LEU A 77 2.56 2.50 13.66
CA LEU A 77 1.10 2.53 13.81
C LEU A 77 0.40 1.92 12.61
N CYS A 78 0.88 2.27 11.42
CA CYS A 78 0.36 1.73 10.16
C CYS A 78 0.54 0.21 10.09
N ALA A 79 1.72 -0.31 10.40
CA ALA A 79 2.00 -1.75 10.41
C ALA A 79 1.12 -2.50 11.43
N GLN A 80 0.91 -1.93 12.61
CA GLN A 80 0.01 -2.49 13.62
C GLN A 80 -1.45 -2.47 13.14
N GLY A 81 -1.90 -1.37 12.54
CA GLY A 81 -3.23 -1.24 11.97
C GLY A 81 -3.48 -2.26 10.86
N TYR A 82 -2.53 -2.37 9.93
CA TYR A 82 -2.60 -3.39 8.87
C TYR A 82 -2.70 -4.80 9.42
N LEU A 83 -1.83 -5.14 10.36
CA LEU A 83 -1.82 -6.49 10.92
C LEU A 83 -3.11 -6.84 11.67
N ASN A 84 -3.73 -5.89 12.34
CA ASN A 84 -4.84 -6.14 13.25
C ASN A 84 -6.21 -5.85 12.65
N ASN A 85 -6.32 -4.84 11.78
CA ASN A 85 -7.59 -4.25 11.36
C ASN A 85 -7.84 -4.31 9.84
N VAL A 86 -6.87 -4.83 9.04
CA VAL A 86 -7.06 -4.96 7.59
C VAL A 86 -7.41 -6.39 7.23
N ASP A 87 -8.55 -6.53 6.58
CA ASP A 87 -9.01 -7.77 5.99
C ASP A 87 -8.89 -7.74 4.45
N LEU A 88 -9.04 -8.90 3.84
CA LEU A 88 -9.20 -8.99 2.38
C LEU A 88 -10.56 -8.42 1.98
N LYS A 89 -10.62 -7.79 0.81
CA LYS A 89 -11.91 -7.50 0.20
C LYS A 89 -12.64 -8.81 -0.13
N GLU A 90 -13.97 -8.74 -0.14
CA GLU A 90 -14.84 -9.89 -0.39
C GLU A 90 -14.47 -10.59 -1.71
N GLY A 91 -14.33 -11.91 -1.67
CA GLY A 91 -14.03 -12.76 -2.83
C GLY A 91 -12.56 -12.78 -3.27
N VAL A 92 -11.67 -11.99 -2.64
CA VAL A 92 -10.25 -11.91 -3.04
C VAL A 92 -9.55 -13.25 -2.91
N PHE A 93 -9.69 -13.93 -1.76
CA PHE A 93 -9.00 -15.20 -1.54
C PHE A 93 -9.40 -16.25 -2.57
N GLU A 94 -10.70 -16.38 -2.81
CA GLU A 94 -11.26 -17.32 -3.80
C GLU A 94 -10.79 -16.99 -5.21
N TYR A 95 -10.74 -15.71 -5.57
CA TYR A 95 -10.28 -15.26 -6.87
C TYR A 95 -8.80 -15.56 -7.11
N LEU A 96 -7.92 -15.22 -6.13
CA LEU A 96 -6.50 -15.54 -6.21
C LEU A 96 -6.26 -17.05 -6.30
N LYS A 97 -7.04 -17.84 -5.54
CA LYS A 97 -6.99 -19.29 -5.61
C LYS A 97 -7.38 -19.82 -6.99
N ILE A 98 -8.46 -19.31 -7.59
CA ILE A 98 -8.89 -19.67 -8.95
C ILE A 98 -7.78 -19.35 -9.96
N LEU A 99 -7.14 -18.18 -9.87
CA LEU A 99 -6.04 -17.82 -10.77
C LEU A 99 -4.86 -18.79 -10.61
N SER A 100 -4.48 -19.08 -9.36
CA SER A 100 -3.41 -20.02 -9.04
C SER A 100 -3.69 -21.43 -9.57
N ASP A 101 -4.89 -21.96 -9.34
CA ASP A 101 -5.31 -23.28 -9.80
C ASP A 101 -5.32 -23.38 -11.35
N ASN A 102 -5.46 -22.26 -12.05
CA ASN A 102 -5.36 -22.17 -13.51
C ASN A 102 -3.95 -21.82 -14.02
N GLY A 103 -2.95 -21.79 -13.17
CA GLY A 103 -1.56 -21.56 -13.55
C GLY A 103 -1.26 -20.12 -13.98
N ILE A 104 -2.12 -19.16 -13.59
CA ILE A 104 -1.89 -17.72 -13.83
C ILE A 104 -0.82 -17.23 -12.85
N LYS A 105 0.21 -16.61 -13.39
CA LYS A 105 1.24 -15.97 -12.57
C LYS A 105 0.73 -14.67 -11.99
N MET A 106 1.02 -14.43 -10.73
CA MET A 106 0.56 -13.23 -10.02
C MET A 106 1.74 -12.48 -9.41
N ALA A 107 1.66 -11.16 -9.49
CA ALA A 107 2.52 -10.23 -8.78
C ALA A 107 1.65 -9.18 -8.06
N PHE A 108 2.24 -8.48 -7.09
CA PHE A 108 1.64 -7.23 -6.62
C PHE A 108 2.60 -6.05 -6.75
N ALA A 109 2.02 -4.86 -6.88
CA ALA A 109 2.74 -3.58 -6.95
C ALA A 109 2.00 -2.58 -6.05
N THR A 110 2.67 -2.06 -5.02
CA THR A 110 2.01 -1.27 -3.98
C THR A 110 2.76 0.01 -3.61
N ALA A 111 2.02 1.06 -3.25
CA ALA A 111 2.55 2.25 -2.62
C ALA A 111 2.90 2.05 -1.14
N SER A 112 2.45 0.98 -0.53
CA SER A 112 2.74 0.66 0.86
C SER A 112 4.17 0.16 1.05
N GLU A 113 4.78 0.52 2.19
CA GLU A 113 6.09 0.01 2.56
C GLU A 113 6.04 -1.48 2.89
N LYS A 114 7.10 -2.19 2.55
CA LYS A 114 7.23 -3.63 2.79
C LYS A 114 6.87 -4.04 4.22
N GLN A 115 7.40 -3.31 5.20
CA GLN A 115 7.19 -3.57 6.63
C GLN A 115 5.75 -3.37 7.09
N VAL A 116 4.95 -2.61 6.31
CA VAL A 116 3.54 -2.35 6.59
C VAL A 116 2.67 -3.50 6.11
N CYS A 117 2.79 -3.92 4.86
CA CYS A 117 1.81 -4.81 4.23
C CYS A 117 2.16 -6.30 4.29
N GLU A 118 3.44 -6.71 4.28
CA GLU A 118 3.79 -8.15 4.19
C GLU A 118 3.24 -8.99 5.34
N GLY A 119 3.25 -8.45 6.58
CA GLY A 119 2.70 -9.15 7.74
C GLY A 119 1.23 -9.53 7.55
N THR A 120 0.46 -8.60 7.02
CA THR A 120 -0.97 -8.78 6.73
C THR A 120 -1.19 -9.80 5.62
N LEU A 121 -0.46 -9.69 4.50
CA LEU A 121 -0.57 -10.65 3.40
C LEU A 121 -0.27 -12.09 3.85
N LYS A 122 0.72 -12.27 4.72
CA LYS A 122 1.06 -13.57 5.32
C LYS A 122 -0.02 -14.06 6.28
N LYS A 123 -0.53 -13.19 7.14
CA LYS A 123 -1.63 -13.50 8.08
C LYS A 123 -2.91 -13.90 7.34
N GLN A 124 -3.22 -13.21 6.24
CA GLN A 124 -4.37 -13.48 5.39
C GLN A 124 -4.17 -14.70 4.45
N GLY A 125 -2.97 -15.28 4.43
CA GLY A 125 -2.66 -16.49 3.67
C GLY A 125 -2.59 -16.27 2.15
N ILE A 126 -2.39 -15.03 1.70
CA ILE A 126 -2.33 -14.71 0.26
C ILE A 126 -0.93 -14.40 -0.25
N PHE A 127 0.06 -14.21 0.63
CA PHE A 127 1.41 -13.83 0.23
C PHE A 127 2.04 -14.83 -0.75
N ASP A 128 1.85 -16.12 -0.53
CA ASP A 128 2.44 -17.19 -1.33
C ASP A 128 1.79 -17.38 -2.71
N PHE A 129 0.68 -16.69 -3.01
CA PHE A 129 0.13 -16.65 -4.36
C PHE A 129 0.98 -15.83 -5.33
N PHE A 130 1.79 -14.89 -4.80
CA PHE A 130 2.55 -13.97 -5.62
C PHE A 130 3.97 -14.47 -5.86
N SER A 131 4.37 -14.57 -7.12
CA SER A 131 5.71 -15.00 -7.53
C SER A 131 6.74 -13.87 -7.46
N THR A 132 6.28 -12.61 -7.49
CA THR A 132 7.10 -11.41 -7.35
C THR A 132 6.27 -10.21 -6.87
N TYR A 133 6.96 -9.15 -6.50
CA TYR A 133 6.34 -7.93 -5.98
C TYR A 133 7.23 -6.71 -6.25
N ALA A 134 6.62 -5.53 -6.24
CA ALA A 134 7.29 -4.23 -6.33
C ALA A 134 6.71 -3.27 -5.29
N TYR A 135 7.57 -2.54 -4.61
CA TYR A 135 7.22 -1.50 -3.64
C TYR A 135 7.60 -0.13 -4.19
N VAL A 136 6.81 0.90 -3.92
CA VAL A 136 7.06 2.26 -4.40
C VAL A 136 8.41 2.81 -3.92
N SER A 137 8.88 2.37 -2.75
CA SER A 137 10.21 2.74 -2.23
C SER A 137 11.39 2.25 -3.10
N GLU A 138 11.14 1.33 -4.03
CA GLU A 138 12.16 0.82 -4.96
C GLU A 138 12.27 1.65 -6.25
N ILE A 139 11.35 2.61 -6.45
CA ILE A 139 11.33 3.53 -7.59
C ILE A 139 11.43 4.97 -7.09
N ASN A 140 12.03 5.85 -7.91
CA ASN A 140 12.22 7.27 -7.54
C ASN A 140 11.02 8.17 -7.91
N ILE A 141 9.96 7.58 -8.46
CA ILE A 141 8.78 8.27 -8.99
C ILE A 141 7.56 7.70 -8.25
N GLY A 142 6.61 8.56 -7.90
CA GLY A 142 5.37 8.11 -7.24
C GLY A 142 4.51 7.20 -8.11
N LYS A 143 3.47 6.60 -7.53
CA LYS A 143 2.58 5.62 -8.19
C LYS A 143 1.69 6.24 -9.30
N THR A 144 1.74 7.55 -9.51
CA THR A 144 1.08 8.26 -10.63
C THR A 144 1.63 7.88 -12.00
N GLU A 145 2.84 7.29 -12.04
CA GLU A 145 3.46 6.79 -13.25
C GLU A 145 3.42 5.25 -13.26
N PRO A 146 3.42 4.59 -14.42
CA PRO A 146 3.29 3.13 -14.51
C PRO A 146 4.53 2.35 -14.04
N ASP A 147 5.57 3.04 -13.58
CA ASP A 147 6.91 2.49 -13.33
C ASP A 147 6.90 1.32 -12.35
N ILE A 148 6.06 1.35 -11.31
CA ILE A 148 5.97 0.26 -10.34
C ILE A 148 5.39 -1.01 -10.96
N TYR A 149 4.42 -0.89 -11.87
CA TYR A 149 3.84 -2.01 -12.61
C TYR A 149 4.82 -2.53 -13.66
N LEU A 150 5.57 -1.62 -14.31
CA LEU A 150 6.64 -2.00 -15.25
C LEU A 150 7.76 -2.76 -14.55
N LEU A 151 8.14 -2.34 -13.34
CA LEU A 151 9.11 -3.05 -12.50
C LEU A 151 8.61 -4.47 -12.14
N ALA A 152 7.34 -4.61 -11.77
CA ALA A 152 6.76 -5.92 -11.48
C ALA A 152 6.75 -6.82 -12.73
N ALA A 153 6.37 -6.30 -13.88
CA ALA A 153 6.39 -7.03 -15.16
C ALA A 153 7.82 -7.46 -15.55
N GLU A 154 8.79 -6.56 -15.44
CA GLU A 154 10.22 -6.85 -15.69
C GLU A 154 10.73 -7.99 -14.80
N ARG A 155 10.42 -7.97 -13.51
CA ARG A 155 10.77 -9.03 -12.55
C ARG A 155 10.16 -10.39 -12.89
N MET A 156 9.04 -10.39 -13.57
CA MET A 156 8.40 -11.59 -14.10
C MET A 156 8.97 -12.03 -15.45
N GLY A 157 9.88 -11.24 -16.04
CA GLY A 157 10.44 -11.47 -17.36
C GLY A 157 9.46 -11.24 -18.51
N LEU A 158 8.50 -10.33 -18.32
CA LEU A 158 7.40 -10.05 -19.25
C LEU A 158 7.40 -8.60 -19.69
N LYS A 159 6.75 -8.35 -20.83
CA LYS A 159 6.43 -6.99 -21.31
C LYS A 159 5.11 -6.53 -20.72
N ALA A 160 4.93 -5.21 -20.63
CA ALA A 160 3.71 -4.61 -20.07
C ALA A 160 2.43 -5.09 -20.77
N GLU A 161 2.46 -5.21 -22.11
CA GLU A 161 1.33 -5.66 -22.91
C GLU A 161 0.94 -7.15 -22.71
N GLU A 162 1.75 -7.90 -21.96
CA GLU A 162 1.48 -9.30 -21.60
C GLU A 162 0.82 -9.44 -20.23
N CYS A 163 0.66 -8.32 -19.50
CA CYS A 163 0.11 -8.30 -18.15
C CYS A 163 -1.26 -7.61 -18.10
N ILE A 164 -2.08 -8.03 -17.15
CA ILE A 164 -3.28 -7.29 -16.72
C ILE A 164 -2.96 -6.67 -15.36
N VAL A 165 -3.35 -5.42 -15.16
CA VAL A 165 -3.25 -4.73 -13.87
C VAL A 165 -4.65 -4.53 -13.30
N PHE A 166 -4.80 -4.81 -12.00
CA PHE A 166 -5.97 -4.44 -11.20
C PHE A 166 -5.56 -3.32 -10.25
N GLU A 167 -6.29 -2.21 -10.33
CA GLU A 167 -6.06 -0.98 -9.59
C GLU A 167 -7.42 -0.33 -9.29
N ASP A 168 -7.59 0.26 -8.10
CA ASP A 168 -8.83 0.93 -7.69
C ASP A 168 -8.83 2.43 -8.01
N ILE A 169 -7.67 3.04 -8.29
CA ILE A 169 -7.52 4.43 -8.68
C ILE A 169 -7.36 4.52 -10.19
N ILE A 170 -8.24 5.27 -10.85
CA ILE A 170 -8.16 5.61 -12.28
C ILE A 170 -7.55 7.02 -12.37
N GLU A 171 -6.33 7.14 -12.86
CA GLU A 171 -5.68 8.40 -13.22
C GLU A 171 -5.45 8.51 -14.72
#